data_97388218dbe0eaad1c348c603cc5eb0c
#
_entry.id   97388218dbe0eaad1c348c603cc5eb0c
#
_cell.length_a   1.000
_cell.length_b   1.000
_cell.length_c   1.000
_cell.angle_alpha   90.00
_cell.angle_beta   90.00
_cell.angle_gamma   90.00
#
_symmetry.space_group_name_H-M   'P 1'
#
loop_
_entity.id
_entity.type
_entity.pdbx_description
1 polymer ?
#
loop_
_entity_poly.entity_id
_entity_poly.type
_entity_poly.pdbx_seq_one_letter_code
_entity_poly.pdbx_strand_id
1 'polypeptide(L)'
;MTRRAALLGGLGLALAGCASGYRGPGRDVTIAAGEPGGFYLAFAEVLAAEVSRAEPLLRCAAVPTEASVANVELVRDGKADLGLVLADVAQSALTGAAPFPSPVPLRALGRVYENYLQLVVRAADGLAGLPSLAGRAVSLGANGSGAAQLGERVFGAAGVRVQAQHLQLADAVAALAGGTIDALLWSGGVPTPALADLNRRTPLALLPLNTVIPQLRAAHGPVYEPVQVPADAYRGVGALATIGVANLLVCSPALPDDVAAAVVRVLAGRAADLVPAQAVGTQFLDVRTLIGTRPVPLQAGAAETYRALHG
;
A
#
# COMPACT_ATOMS: atom_id res chain seq x y z
N MET A 1 -75.61 8.60 -9.41
CA MET A 1 -74.50 8.24 -10.34
C MET A 1 -73.18 8.74 -9.73
N THR A 2 -72.40 7.84 -9.25
CA THR A 2 -71.36 8.02 -8.24
C THR A 2 -70.00 8.39 -8.86
N ARG A 3 -69.44 9.50 -8.42
CA ARG A 3 -68.06 9.96 -8.66
C ARG A 3 -67.10 9.18 -7.74
N ARG A 4 -66.69 7.97 -8.14
CA ARG A 4 -65.64 7.21 -7.43
C ARG A 4 -64.92 6.24 -8.36
N ALA A 5 -64.19 6.73 -9.34
CA ALA A 5 -63.28 5.91 -10.12
C ALA A 5 -62.26 6.76 -10.86
N ALA A 6 -61.39 7.47 -10.16
CA ALA A 6 -60.22 8.16 -10.77
C ALA A 6 -59.14 8.48 -9.72
N LEU A 7 -58.65 7.48 -8.95
CA LEU A 7 -57.50 7.67 -8.03
C LEU A 7 -56.74 6.37 -7.80
N LEU A 8 -56.44 5.60 -8.85
CA LEU A 8 -55.57 4.41 -8.76
C LEU A 8 -54.65 4.30 -9.99
N GLY A 9 -54.02 5.39 -10.36
CA GLY A 9 -53.12 5.42 -11.50
C GLY A 9 -51.93 6.36 -11.28
N GLY A 10 -51.26 6.32 -10.12
CA GLY A 10 -50.23 7.31 -9.85
C GLY A 10 -49.25 6.95 -8.73
N LEU A 11 -48.89 5.67 -8.57
CA LEU A 11 -47.88 5.29 -7.56
C LEU A 11 -47.01 4.14 -8.07
N GLY A 12 -46.38 4.32 -9.22
CA GLY A 12 -45.58 3.29 -9.86
C GLY A 12 -44.29 3.80 -10.51
N LEU A 13 -43.84 5.00 -10.15
CA LEU A 13 -42.64 5.62 -10.81
C LEU A 13 -41.79 6.39 -9.82
N ALA A 14 -41.34 5.79 -8.73
CA ALA A 14 -40.36 6.42 -7.84
C ALA A 14 -39.49 5.39 -7.11
N LEU A 15 -39.04 4.34 -7.79
CA LEU A 15 -37.99 3.44 -7.28
C LEU A 15 -36.98 3.09 -8.39
N ALA A 16 -36.70 4.04 -9.30
CA ALA A 16 -35.44 4.06 -10.03
C ALA A 16 -34.40 4.73 -9.14
N GLY A 17 -34.22 4.22 -7.92
CA GLY A 17 -33.06 4.51 -7.09
C GLY A 17 -31.83 4.13 -7.90
N CYS A 18 -30.89 5.06 -8.05
CA CYS A 18 -29.63 4.96 -8.77
C CYS A 18 -28.95 3.61 -8.46
N ALA A 19 -29.12 2.63 -9.32
CA ALA A 19 -28.30 1.43 -9.33
C ALA A 19 -26.93 1.84 -9.84
N SER A 20 -26.08 2.40 -8.95
CA SER A 20 -24.74 2.88 -9.22
C SER A 20 -23.70 1.75 -9.29
N GLY A 21 -24.14 0.49 -9.45
CA GLY A 21 -23.26 -0.68 -9.52
C GLY A 21 -22.63 -0.90 -10.90
N TYR A 22 -21.65 -1.80 -10.96
CA TYR A 22 -21.06 -2.27 -12.20
C TYR A 22 -22.10 -2.99 -13.07
N ARG A 23 -22.14 -2.64 -14.35
CA ARG A 23 -23.12 -3.19 -15.31
C ARG A 23 -22.46 -3.87 -16.53
N GLY A 24 -21.14 -3.94 -16.54
CA GLY A 24 -20.39 -4.65 -17.59
C GLY A 24 -20.55 -6.17 -17.53
N PRO A 25 -19.94 -6.90 -18.44
CA PRO A 25 -19.93 -8.36 -18.42
C PRO A 25 -19.20 -8.88 -17.18
N GLY A 26 -19.58 -10.07 -16.71
CA GLY A 26 -18.89 -10.73 -15.60
C GLY A 26 -17.39 -10.87 -15.91
N ARG A 27 -16.54 -10.42 -14.95
CA ARG A 27 -15.09 -10.32 -15.14
C ARG A 27 -14.33 -10.76 -13.89
N ASP A 28 -13.19 -11.42 -14.11
CA ASP A 28 -12.19 -11.61 -13.06
C ASP A 28 -11.31 -10.36 -12.96
N VAL A 29 -10.99 -9.95 -11.73
CA VAL A 29 -10.11 -8.82 -11.41
C VAL A 29 -9.03 -9.30 -10.46
N THR A 30 -7.78 -9.19 -10.87
CA THR A 30 -6.63 -9.63 -10.08
C THR A 30 -5.93 -8.43 -9.45
N ILE A 31 -5.68 -8.48 -8.14
CA ILE A 31 -4.92 -7.49 -7.39
C ILE A 31 -3.55 -8.07 -7.02
N ALA A 32 -2.48 -7.59 -7.62
CA ALA A 32 -1.12 -7.90 -7.22
C ALA A 32 -0.81 -7.19 -5.89
N ALA A 33 -0.40 -7.95 -4.87
CA ALA A 33 -0.34 -7.49 -3.50
C ALA A 33 1.09 -7.47 -2.93
N GLY A 34 1.41 -8.42 -2.07
CA GLY A 34 2.71 -8.52 -1.40
C GLY A 34 2.89 -9.85 -0.70
N GLU A 35 3.92 -9.95 0.12
CA GLU A 35 4.30 -11.18 0.81
C GLU A 35 3.24 -11.65 1.82
N PRO A 36 3.11 -12.97 2.04
CA PRO A 36 2.34 -13.52 3.14
C PRO A 36 2.79 -12.94 4.49
N GLY A 37 1.81 -12.59 5.34
CA GLY A 37 2.07 -11.92 6.63
C GLY A 37 2.35 -10.43 6.52
N GLY A 38 2.46 -9.87 5.32
CA GLY A 38 2.58 -8.46 5.06
C GLY A 38 1.22 -7.76 4.94
N PHE A 39 1.20 -6.45 5.14
CA PHE A 39 -0.02 -5.66 5.11
C PHE A 39 -0.65 -5.56 3.70
N TYR A 40 0.16 -5.57 2.63
CA TYR A 40 -0.33 -5.52 1.25
C TYR A 40 -1.29 -6.66 0.95
N LEU A 41 -0.91 -7.89 1.30
CA LEU A 41 -1.75 -9.05 1.03
C LEU A 41 -3.03 -9.00 1.87
N ALA A 42 -2.91 -8.71 3.17
CA ALA A 42 -4.07 -8.61 4.05
C ALA A 42 -5.07 -7.54 3.57
N PHE A 43 -4.61 -6.36 3.16
CA PHE A 43 -5.47 -5.31 2.61
C PHE A 43 -6.10 -5.71 1.27
N ALA A 44 -5.32 -6.30 0.36
CA ALA A 44 -5.81 -6.71 -0.95
C ALA A 44 -6.87 -7.82 -0.86
N GLU A 45 -6.73 -8.75 0.10
CA GLU A 45 -7.72 -9.80 0.36
C GLU A 45 -9.05 -9.20 0.84
N VAL A 46 -8.99 -8.26 1.78
CA VAL A 46 -10.19 -7.56 2.26
C VAL A 46 -10.83 -6.74 1.13
N LEU A 47 -10.03 -5.99 0.36
CA LEU A 47 -10.54 -5.22 -0.79
C LEU A 47 -11.17 -6.13 -1.84
N ALA A 48 -10.54 -7.24 -2.18
CA ALA A 48 -11.05 -8.20 -3.15
C ALA A 48 -12.40 -8.80 -2.72
N ALA A 49 -12.53 -9.18 -1.45
CA ALA A 49 -13.76 -9.67 -0.88
C ALA A 49 -14.88 -8.61 -0.91
N GLU A 50 -14.57 -7.36 -0.52
CA GLU A 50 -15.54 -6.26 -0.51
C GLU A 50 -15.97 -5.84 -1.92
N VAL A 51 -15.04 -5.83 -2.90
CA VAL A 51 -15.39 -5.57 -4.31
C VAL A 51 -16.30 -6.66 -4.84
N SER A 52 -15.96 -7.94 -4.65
CA SER A 52 -16.80 -9.05 -5.12
C SER A 52 -18.18 -9.08 -4.45
N ARG A 53 -18.27 -8.66 -3.18
CA ARG A 53 -19.54 -8.57 -2.45
C ARG A 53 -20.42 -7.41 -2.93
N ALA A 54 -19.81 -6.25 -3.17
CA ALA A 54 -20.52 -5.04 -3.58
C ALA A 54 -20.89 -5.05 -5.07
N GLU A 55 -20.07 -5.68 -5.90
CA GLU A 55 -20.17 -5.71 -7.35
C GLU A 55 -20.09 -7.17 -7.85
N PRO A 56 -21.17 -7.97 -7.73
CA PRO A 56 -21.13 -9.44 -7.92
C PRO A 56 -20.69 -9.90 -9.31
N LEU A 57 -20.70 -9.02 -10.31
CA LEU A 57 -20.18 -9.30 -11.64
C LEU A 57 -18.64 -9.17 -11.73
N LEU A 58 -17.99 -8.63 -10.70
CA LEU A 58 -16.54 -8.54 -10.58
C LEU A 58 -16.05 -9.60 -9.57
N ARG A 59 -15.46 -10.68 -10.08
CA ARG A 59 -14.80 -11.69 -9.23
C ARG A 59 -13.39 -11.25 -8.94
N CYS A 60 -13.19 -10.57 -7.80
CA CYS A 60 -11.91 -9.99 -7.43
C CYS A 60 -11.11 -10.97 -6.57
N ALA A 61 -9.80 -11.10 -6.85
CA ALA A 61 -8.88 -11.92 -6.08
C ALA A 61 -7.54 -11.22 -5.86
N ALA A 62 -6.99 -11.36 -4.65
CA ALA A 62 -5.64 -10.92 -4.34
C ALA A 62 -4.64 -12.05 -4.64
N VAL A 63 -3.46 -11.68 -5.17
CA VAL A 63 -2.36 -12.62 -5.40
C VAL A 63 -1.11 -12.17 -4.64
N PRO A 64 -0.42 -13.09 -3.94
CA PRO A 64 0.84 -12.80 -3.28
C PRO A 64 1.94 -12.52 -4.30
N THR A 65 2.82 -11.56 -4.00
CA THR A 65 3.95 -11.16 -4.85
C THR A 65 5.10 -10.66 -3.98
N GLU A 66 6.24 -10.32 -4.60
CA GLU A 66 7.34 -9.58 -3.96
C GLU A 66 7.04 -8.08 -3.77
N ALA A 67 5.80 -7.64 -3.95
CA ALA A 67 5.30 -6.28 -3.78
C ALA A 67 5.68 -5.29 -4.93
N SER A 68 5.97 -4.03 -4.61
CA SER A 68 5.79 -2.86 -5.48
C SER A 68 6.40 -2.97 -6.88
N VAL A 69 7.65 -3.39 -7.03
CA VAL A 69 8.31 -3.48 -8.35
C VAL A 69 7.70 -4.60 -9.18
N ALA A 70 7.54 -5.78 -8.56
CA ALA A 70 6.89 -6.92 -9.20
C ALA A 70 5.44 -6.60 -9.58
N ASN A 71 4.70 -5.84 -8.75
CA ASN A 71 3.32 -5.44 -9.03
C ASN A 71 3.23 -4.51 -10.24
N VAL A 72 4.16 -3.56 -10.38
CA VAL A 72 4.23 -2.71 -11.58
C VAL A 72 4.45 -3.54 -12.83
N GLU A 73 5.34 -4.53 -12.77
CA GLU A 73 5.62 -5.43 -13.90
C GLU A 73 4.41 -6.29 -14.26
N LEU A 74 3.72 -6.85 -13.27
CA LEU A 74 2.50 -7.64 -13.49
C LEU A 74 1.37 -6.80 -14.12
N VAL A 75 1.19 -5.55 -13.67
CA VAL A 75 0.22 -4.61 -14.25
C VAL A 75 0.62 -4.21 -15.67
N ARG A 76 1.90 -3.91 -15.93
CA ARG A 76 2.43 -3.60 -17.26
C ARG A 76 2.18 -4.75 -18.25
N ASP A 77 2.42 -5.96 -17.79
CA ASP A 77 2.33 -7.18 -18.62
C ASP A 77 0.89 -7.71 -18.75
N GLY A 78 -0.10 -7.04 -18.15
CA GLY A 78 -1.51 -7.45 -18.15
C GLY A 78 -1.78 -8.76 -17.38
N LYS A 79 -0.86 -9.15 -16.48
CA LYS A 79 -0.98 -10.32 -15.60
C LYS A 79 -1.74 -10.02 -14.32
N ALA A 80 -1.87 -8.73 -13.98
CA ALA A 80 -2.75 -8.24 -12.94
C ALA A 80 -3.49 -6.99 -13.43
N ASP A 81 -4.75 -6.83 -13.02
CA ASP A 81 -5.56 -5.65 -13.34
C ASP A 81 -5.17 -4.47 -12.45
N LEU A 82 -4.90 -4.76 -11.18
CA LEU A 82 -4.57 -3.79 -10.13
C LEU A 82 -3.29 -4.22 -9.42
N GLY A 83 -2.57 -3.24 -8.85
CA GLY A 83 -1.40 -3.50 -8.02
C GLY A 83 -1.27 -2.51 -6.88
N LEU A 84 -0.83 -2.99 -5.71
CA LEU A 84 -0.41 -2.12 -4.60
C LEU A 84 1.04 -1.72 -4.79
N VAL A 85 1.31 -0.41 -4.83
CA VAL A 85 2.64 0.12 -5.18
C VAL A 85 2.97 1.33 -4.31
N LEU A 86 4.17 1.36 -3.74
CA LEU A 86 4.70 2.57 -3.09
C LEU A 86 4.82 3.72 -4.09
N ALA A 87 4.50 4.93 -3.67
CA ALA A 87 4.49 6.12 -4.52
C ALA A 87 5.87 6.41 -5.15
N ASP A 88 6.96 6.10 -4.47
CA ASP A 88 8.32 6.28 -4.97
C ASP A 88 8.70 5.25 -6.05
N VAL A 89 8.21 4.00 -5.93
CA VAL A 89 8.34 2.97 -6.98
C VAL A 89 7.49 3.36 -8.19
N ALA A 90 6.25 3.81 -7.96
CA ALA A 90 5.38 4.26 -9.03
C ALA A 90 5.97 5.47 -9.79
N GLN A 91 6.63 6.40 -9.08
CA GLN A 91 7.35 7.51 -9.69
C GLN A 91 8.51 7.02 -10.55
N SER A 92 9.30 6.05 -10.07
CA SER A 92 10.39 5.44 -10.84
C SER A 92 9.87 4.75 -12.10
N ALA A 93 8.76 4.04 -11.98
CA ALA A 93 8.11 3.38 -13.12
C ALA A 93 7.67 4.40 -14.19
N LEU A 94 7.00 5.48 -13.79
CA LEU A 94 6.54 6.53 -14.71
C LEU A 94 7.68 7.22 -15.47
N THR A 95 8.85 7.36 -14.84
CA THR A 95 10.01 8.06 -15.42
C THR A 95 11.00 7.12 -16.11
N GLY A 96 10.85 5.81 -15.98
CA GLY A 96 11.85 4.84 -16.46
C GLY A 96 13.15 4.89 -15.65
N ALA A 97 13.09 5.35 -14.39
CA ALA A 97 14.22 5.29 -13.49
C ALA A 97 14.37 3.87 -12.91
N ALA A 98 15.61 3.53 -12.52
CA ALA A 98 15.88 2.22 -11.94
C ALA A 98 14.87 1.85 -10.83
N PRO A 99 14.40 0.60 -10.80
CA PRO A 99 14.87 -0.57 -11.56
C PRO A 99 14.22 -0.76 -12.95
N PHE A 100 13.38 0.17 -13.41
CA PHE A 100 12.67 0.05 -14.67
C PHE A 100 13.54 0.51 -15.85
N PRO A 101 13.69 -0.31 -16.91
CA PRO A 101 14.53 0.03 -18.05
C PRO A 101 13.91 1.10 -18.98
N SER A 102 12.64 1.37 -18.84
CA SER A 102 11.87 2.34 -19.63
C SER A 102 10.60 2.78 -18.86
N PRO A 103 10.01 3.93 -19.21
CA PRO A 103 8.77 4.38 -18.61
C PRO A 103 7.64 3.35 -18.73
N VAL A 104 6.96 3.10 -17.61
CA VAL A 104 5.77 2.26 -17.52
C VAL A 104 4.56 3.15 -17.28
N PRO A 105 3.60 3.23 -18.22
CA PRO A 105 2.41 4.05 -18.03
C PRO A 105 1.51 3.43 -16.96
N LEU A 106 1.25 4.18 -15.90
CA LEU A 106 0.37 3.81 -14.80
C LEU A 106 -0.75 4.82 -14.61
N ARG A 107 -1.88 4.36 -14.07
CA ARG A 107 -2.96 5.16 -13.52
C ARG A 107 -3.25 4.70 -12.10
N ALA A 108 -3.75 5.60 -11.26
CA ALA A 108 -4.11 5.28 -9.89
C ALA A 108 -5.64 5.25 -9.71
N LEU A 109 -6.11 4.31 -8.89
CA LEU A 109 -7.47 4.30 -8.39
C LEU A 109 -7.58 5.08 -7.07
N GLY A 110 -6.51 5.10 -6.27
CA GLY A 110 -6.47 5.88 -5.04
C GLY A 110 -5.17 5.70 -4.25
N ARG A 111 -4.91 6.64 -3.32
CA ARG A 111 -3.96 6.49 -2.23
C ARG A 111 -4.66 5.75 -1.09
N VAL A 112 -4.27 4.50 -0.84
CA VAL A 112 -5.06 3.63 0.04
C VAL A 112 -4.62 3.65 1.50
N TYR A 113 -3.33 3.82 1.78
CA TYR A 113 -2.79 3.96 3.14
C TYR A 113 -1.33 4.43 3.11
N GLU A 114 -0.72 4.60 4.30
CA GLU A 114 0.68 4.97 4.45
C GLU A 114 1.50 3.78 4.92
N ASN A 115 2.61 3.48 4.26
CA ASN A 115 3.62 2.59 4.80
C ASN A 115 4.59 3.38 5.66
N TYR A 116 4.97 2.76 6.78
CA TYR A 116 6.01 3.22 7.68
C TYR A 116 7.27 2.41 7.42
N LEU A 117 8.36 3.09 7.15
CA LEU A 117 9.66 2.44 7.04
C LEU A 117 10.19 2.16 8.45
N GLN A 118 10.47 0.90 8.72
CA GLN A 118 10.87 0.42 10.04
C GLN A 118 12.25 -0.24 9.93
N LEU A 119 13.27 0.39 10.51
CA LEU A 119 14.62 -0.18 10.62
C LEU A 119 14.76 -0.81 12.00
N VAL A 120 14.69 -2.12 12.05
CA VAL A 120 14.55 -2.92 13.27
C VAL A 120 15.86 -3.59 13.62
N VAL A 121 16.25 -3.50 14.88
CA VAL A 121 17.44 -4.14 15.46
C VAL A 121 17.07 -4.83 16.76
N ARG A 122 17.92 -5.75 17.25
CA ARG A 122 17.78 -6.26 18.62
C ARG A 122 18.16 -5.16 19.61
N ALA A 123 17.34 -4.94 20.64
CA ALA A 123 17.62 -3.92 21.66
C ALA A 123 18.95 -4.14 22.39
N ALA A 124 19.35 -5.40 22.56
CA ALA A 124 20.60 -5.77 23.22
C ALA A 124 21.87 -5.34 22.46
N ASP A 125 21.76 -5.04 21.14
CA ASP A 125 22.93 -4.66 20.33
C ASP A 125 23.35 -3.19 20.54
N GLY A 126 22.54 -2.37 21.20
CA GLY A 126 22.87 -0.99 21.56
C GLY A 126 23.04 -0.06 20.35
N LEU A 127 22.48 -0.40 19.19
CA LEU A 127 22.57 0.40 17.98
C LEU A 127 21.63 1.61 18.07
N ALA A 128 22.11 2.82 17.71
CA ALA A 128 21.39 4.06 17.95
C ALA A 128 20.99 4.83 16.69
N GLY A 129 21.37 4.40 15.50
CA GLY A 129 21.04 5.09 14.25
C GLY A 129 21.77 4.52 13.04
N LEU A 130 21.50 5.05 11.86
CA LEU A 130 22.07 4.59 10.60
C LEU A 130 23.60 4.44 10.61
N PRO A 131 24.41 5.39 11.16
CA PRO A 131 25.85 5.24 11.16
C PRO A 131 26.37 4.00 11.90
N SER A 132 25.63 3.51 12.92
CA SER A 132 26.04 2.31 13.68
C SER A 132 25.90 1.02 12.87
N LEU A 133 25.26 1.06 11.71
CA LEU A 133 25.11 -0.07 10.79
C LEU A 133 26.21 -0.17 9.73
N ALA A 134 27.21 0.73 9.73
CA ALA A 134 28.30 0.67 8.78
C ALA A 134 29.01 -0.69 8.81
N GLY A 135 29.09 -1.36 7.63
CA GLY A 135 29.70 -2.69 7.47
C GLY A 135 28.90 -3.86 8.00
N ARG A 136 27.73 -3.64 8.60
CA ARG A 136 26.87 -4.70 9.20
C ARG A 136 25.99 -5.35 8.14
N ALA A 137 25.54 -6.57 8.47
CA ALA A 137 24.59 -7.32 7.66
C ALA A 137 23.16 -6.80 7.89
N VAL A 138 22.52 -6.27 6.83
CA VAL A 138 21.19 -5.68 6.90
C VAL A 138 20.28 -6.25 5.80
N SER A 139 19.14 -6.80 6.18
CA SER A 139 18.11 -7.16 5.21
C SER A 139 17.35 -5.90 4.80
N LEU A 140 17.28 -5.63 3.50
CA LEU A 140 16.56 -4.49 2.91
C LEU A 140 15.14 -4.85 2.42
N GLY A 141 14.69 -6.10 2.67
CA GLY A 141 13.45 -6.66 2.11
C GLY A 141 13.72 -7.52 0.88
N ALA A 142 12.68 -8.22 0.41
CA ALA A 142 12.79 -9.14 -0.73
C ALA A 142 13.21 -8.43 -2.01
N ASN A 143 13.89 -9.16 -2.90
CA ASN A 143 14.18 -8.66 -4.24
C ASN A 143 12.87 -8.29 -4.96
N GLY A 144 12.85 -7.16 -5.68
CA GLY A 144 11.65 -6.69 -6.36
C GLY A 144 10.63 -6.02 -5.45
N SER A 145 10.91 -5.89 -4.14
CA SER A 145 10.05 -5.16 -3.21
C SER A 145 10.32 -3.64 -3.25
N GLY A 146 9.30 -2.86 -2.87
CA GLY A 146 9.49 -1.43 -2.63
C GLY A 146 10.38 -1.15 -1.43
N ALA A 147 10.40 -2.05 -0.43
CA ALA A 147 11.30 -1.94 0.72
C ALA A 147 12.77 -2.04 0.31
N ALA A 148 13.12 -2.96 -0.59
CA ALA A 148 14.47 -3.10 -1.10
C ALA A 148 14.95 -1.82 -1.81
N GLN A 149 14.16 -1.30 -2.74
CA GLN A 149 14.48 -0.06 -3.44
C GLN A 149 14.61 1.14 -2.48
N LEU A 150 13.68 1.27 -1.54
CA LEU A 150 13.70 2.36 -0.56
C LEU A 150 14.89 2.22 0.40
N GLY A 151 15.23 1.00 0.82
CA GLY A 151 16.38 0.71 1.67
C GLY A 151 17.68 1.14 1.05
N GLU A 152 17.91 0.79 -0.22
CA GLU A 152 19.09 1.24 -0.96
C GLU A 152 19.19 2.78 -1.03
N ARG A 153 18.06 3.46 -1.28
CA ARG A 153 17.97 4.93 -1.28
C ARG A 153 18.30 5.54 0.08
N VAL A 154 17.75 4.96 1.16
CA VAL A 154 17.99 5.44 2.54
C VAL A 154 19.46 5.32 2.91
N PHE A 155 20.08 4.16 2.69
CA PHE A 155 21.49 3.96 3.01
C PHE A 155 22.40 4.77 2.10
N GLY A 156 22.04 4.92 0.81
CA GLY A 156 22.72 5.82 -0.11
C GLY A 156 22.66 7.28 0.32
N ALA A 157 21.47 7.78 0.71
CA ALA A 157 21.28 9.15 1.20
C ALA A 157 22.00 9.41 2.53
N ALA A 158 22.11 8.39 3.38
CA ALA A 158 22.86 8.46 4.63
C ALA A 158 24.38 8.37 4.46
N GLY A 159 24.87 7.97 3.29
CA GLY A 159 26.30 7.68 3.05
C GLY A 159 26.82 6.48 3.84
N VAL A 160 25.95 5.57 4.27
CA VAL A 160 26.29 4.39 5.06
C VAL A 160 26.30 3.15 4.18
N ARG A 161 27.44 2.45 4.14
CA ARG A 161 27.59 1.19 3.41
C ARG A 161 27.30 0.03 4.35
N VAL A 162 26.39 -0.86 3.95
CA VAL A 162 26.02 -2.07 4.67
C VAL A 162 26.27 -3.31 3.81
N GLN A 163 26.29 -4.49 4.40
CA GLN A 163 26.23 -5.77 3.70
C GLN A 163 24.76 -6.10 3.43
N ALA A 164 24.24 -5.58 2.30
CA ALA A 164 22.84 -5.71 1.95
C ALA A 164 22.47 -7.17 1.66
N GLN A 165 21.38 -7.62 2.26
CA GLN A 165 20.72 -8.88 1.98
C GLN A 165 19.27 -8.61 1.57
N HIS A 166 18.70 -9.50 0.75
CA HIS A 166 17.32 -9.38 0.27
C HIS A 166 16.52 -10.60 0.72
N LEU A 167 15.97 -10.52 1.92
CA LEU A 167 15.20 -11.59 2.54
C LEU A 167 13.72 -11.23 2.57
N GLN A 168 12.85 -12.20 2.37
CA GLN A 168 11.43 -12.06 2.67
C GLN A 168 11.22 -11.85 4.18
N LEU A 169 10.09 -11.26 4.57
CA LEU A 169 9.83 -10.88 5.96
C LEU A 169 10.06 -12.02 6.96
N ALA A 170 9.54 -13.21 6.67
CA ALA A 170 9.66 -14.36 7.57
C ALA A 170 11.12 -14.77 7.79
N ASP A 171 11.91 -14.80 6.70
CA ASP A 171 13.32 -15.15 6.73
C ASP A 171 14.15 -14.06 7.41
N ALA A 172 13.86 -12.78 7.14
CA ALA A 172 14.50 -11.63 7.79
C ALA A 172 14.25 -11.62 9.30
N VAL A 173 13.02 -11.91 9.74
CA VAL A 173 12.67 -12.06 11.16
C VAL A 173 13.44 -13.21 11.81
N ALA A 174 13.53 -14.36 11.15
CA ALA A 174 14.31 -15.50 11.64
C ALA A 174 15.81 -15.19 11.70
N ALA A 175 16.35 -14.54 10.66
CA ALA A 175 17.75 -14.14 10.58
C ALA A 175 18.12 -13.10 11.65
N LEU A 176 17.26 -12.11 11.93
CA LEU A 176 17.46 -11.14 13.00
C LEU A 176 17.42 -11.81 14.38
N ALA A 177 16.47 -12.71 14.62
CA ALA A 177 16.37 -13.48 15.85
C ALA A 177 17.61 -14.36 16.09
N GLY A 178 18.10 -15.00 15.03
CA GLY A 178 19.28 -15.88 15.06
C GLY A 178 20.63 -15.16 15.03
N GLY A 179 20.64 -13.83 14.85
CA GLY A 179 21.87 -13.03 14.81
C GLY A 179 22.69 -13.16 13.52
N THR A 180 22.13 -13.70 12.44
CA THR A 180 22.78 -13.77 11.12
C THR A 180 22.70 -12.47 10.35
N ILE A 181 21.77 -11.56 10.73
CA ILE A 181 21.75 -10.16 10.35
C ILE A 181 21.71 -9.28 11.60
N ASP A 182 22.20 -8.04 11.46
CA ASP A 182 22.21 -7.06 12.56
C ASP A 182 20.95 -6.19 12.56
N ALA A 183 20.36 -5.97 11.37
CA ALA A 183 19.14 -5.19 11.22
C ALA A 183 18.28 -5.73 10.08
N LEU A 184 16.97 -5.47 10.15
CA LEU A 184 16.06 -5.63 9.03
C LEU A 184 15.31 -4.30 8.76
N LEU A 185 15.19 -3.96 7.49
CA LEU A 185 14.36 -2.87 7.03
C LEU A 185 13.04 -3.45 6.51
N TRP A 186 11.96 -2.90 7.00
CA TRP A 186 10.61 -3.27 6.60
C TRP A 186 9.79 -2.02 6.22
N SER A 187 9.03 -2.10 5.15
CA SER A 187 8.07 -1.07 4.75
C SER A 187 6.65 -1.65 4.85
N GLY A 188 5.87 -1.17 5.80
CA GLY A 188 4.52 -1.71 6.03
C GLY A 188 3.75 -0.97 7.10
N GLY A 189 2.61 -1.54 7.49
CA GLY A 189 1.79 -1.04 8.58
C GLY A 189 2.46 -1.18 9.95
N VAL A 190 2.01 -0.41 10.93
CA VAL A 190 2.48 -0.43 12.32
C VAL A 190 1.27 -0.71 13.23
N PRO A 191 1.35 -1.72 14.13
CA PRO A 191 2.40 -2.73 14.21
C PRO A 191 2.36 -3.73 13.05
N THR A 192 3.52 -4.25 12.66
CA THR A 192 3.62 -5.40 11.77
C THR A 192 3.54 -6.68 12.61
N PRO A 193 2.59 -7.61 12.36
CA PRO A 193 2.37 -8.77 13.23
C PRO A 193 3.63 -9.61 13.46
N ALA A 194 4.38 -9.93 12.42
CA ALA A 194 5.62 -10.73 12.54
C ALA A 194 6.68 -10.06 13.42
N LEU A 195 6.80 -8.72 13.37
CA LEU A 195 7.71 -7.96 14.22
C LEU A 195 7.21 -7.89 15.67
N ALA A 196 5.89 -7.73 15.87
CA ALA A 196 5.29 -7.77 17.19
C ALA A 196 5.49 -9.14 17.87
N ASP A 197 5.36 -10.22 17.09
CA ASP A 197 5.61 -11.58 17.56
C ASP A 197 7.07 -11.82 17.91
N LEU A 198 8.00 -11.33 17.09
CA LEU A 198 9.42 -11.37 17.41
C LEU A 198 9.73 -10.59 18.69
N ASN A 199 9.19 -9.38 18.83
CA ASN A 199 9.43 -8.51 19.98
C ASN A 199 9.00 -9.10 21.32
N ARG A 200 8.03 -10.04 21.33
CA ARG A 200 7.64 -10.77 22.55
C ARG A 200 8.71 -11.73 23.05
N ARG A 201 9.58 -12.21 22.16
CA ARG A 201 10.62 -13.21 22.44
C ARG A 201 12.02 -12.59 22.49
N THR A 202 12.26 -11.62 21.64
CA THR A 202 13.54 -10.91 21.48
C THR A 202 13.23 -9.42 21.49
N PRO A 203 13.53 -8.69 22.57
CA PRO A 203 13.29 -7.26 22.63
C PRO A 203 13.91 -6.51 21.44
N LEU A 204 13.11 -5.73 20.76
CA LEU A 204 13.50 -4.97 19.58
C LEU A 204 13.65 -3.48 19.90
N ALA A 205 14.46 -2.81 19.09
CA ALA A 205 14.51 -1.37 18.98
C ALA A 205 14.32 -0.96 17.51
N LEU A 206 13.73 0.20 17.28
CA LEU A 206 13.62 0.81 15.96
C LEU A 206 14.61 1.98 15.88
N LEU A 207 15.28 2.12 14.74
CA LEU A 207 16.20 3.22 14.50
C LEU A 207 15.51 4.37 13.73
N PRO A 208 15.71 5.65 14.12
CA PRO A 208 15.09 6.78 13.47
C PRO A 208 15.63 6.97 12.04
N LEU A 209 14.74 7.29 11.11
CA LEU A 209 15.07 7.46 9.69
C LEU A 209 14.72 8.84 9.13
N ASN A 210 14.04 9.69 9.91
CA ASN A 210 13.56 10.99 9.45
C ASN A 210 14.68 11.95 9.02
N THR A 211 15.90 11.78 9.52
CA THR A 211 17.04 12.66 9.23
C THR A 211 17.50 12.63 7.78
N VAL A 212 17.21 11.55 7.02
CA VAL A 212 17.60 11.42 5.62
C VAL A 212 16.51 11.89 4.63
N ILE A 213 15.34 12.30 5.11
CA ILE A 213 14.24 12.77 4.26
C ILE A 213 14.64 13.93 3.33
N PRO A 214 15.38 14.97 3.76
CA PRO A 214 15.79 16.05 2.88
C PRO A 214 16.61 15.55 1.67
N GLN A 215 17.56 14.66 1.92
CA GLN A 215 18.40 14.07 0.88
C GLN A 215 17.60 13.16 -0.06
N LEU A 216 16.69 12.33 0.48
CA LEU A 216 15.79 11.50 -0.31
C LEU A 216 14.90 12.34 -1.23
N ARG A 217 14.30 13.42 -0.69
CA ARG A 217 13.45 14.33 -1.48
C ARG A 217 14.24 15.04 -2.57
N ALA A 218 15.47 15.46 -2.29
CA ALA A 218 16.34 16.10 -3.28
C ALA A 218 16.72 15.17 -4.43
N ALA A 219 16.97 13.89 -4.14
CA ALA A 219 17.41 12.91 -5.13
C ALA A 219 16.24 12.21 -5.86
N HIS A 220 15.11 11.98 -5.19
CA HIS A 220 14.05 11.09 -5.64
C HIS A 220 12.65 11.70 -5.62
N GLY A 221 12.51 13.01 -5.33
CA GLY A 221 11.24 13.72 -5.33
C GLY A 221 10.48 13.72 -4.01
N PRO A 222 9.32 14.39 -3.93
CA PRO A 222 8.67 14.78 -2.68
C PRO A 222 7.75 13.71 -2.06
N VAL A 223 7.93 12.43 -2.40
CA VAL A 223 7.03 11.34 -1.99
C VAL A 223 7.33 10.75 -0.61
N TYR A 224 8.35 11.24 0.08
CA TYR A 224 8.78 10.76 1.40
C TYR A 224 8.28 11.72 2.47
N GLU A 225 7.45 11.24 3.40
CA GLU A 225 6.85 12.08 4.43
C GLU A 225 7.42 11.73 5.81
N PRO A 226 7.62 12.74 6.70
CA PRO A 226 7.94 12.47 8.09
C PRO A 226 6.70 11.93 8.80
N VAL A 227 6.81 10.73 9.36
CA VAL A 227 5.76 10.09 10.14
C VAL A 227 6.29 9.60 11.47
N GLN A 228 5.41 9.34 12.44
CA GLN A 228 5.78 8.78 13.73
C GLN A 228 5.21 7.39 13.92
N VAL A 229 6.07 6.43 14.26
CA VAL A 229 5.66 5.19 14.90
C VAL A 229 5.15 5.55 16.30
N PRO A 230 3.90 5.25 16.65
CA PRO A 230 3.38 5.56 17.98
C PRO A 230 4.16 4.83 19.09
N ALA A 231 4.21 5.42 20.28
CA ALA A 231 4.68 4.72 21.47
C ALA A 231 3.86 3.44 21.66
N ASP A 232 4.53 2.38 22.09
CA ASP A 232 3.92 1.08 22.38
C ASP A 232 3.26 0.36 21.17
N ALA A 233 3.46 0.87 19.95
CA ALA A 233 3.13 0.11 18.75
C ALA A 233 3.79 -1.29 18.75
N TYR A 234 4.99 -1.35 19.31
CA TYR A 234 5.65 -2.58 19.75
C TYR A 234 5.95 -2.45 21.23
N ARG A 235 5.65 -3.48 22.01
CA ARG A 235 5.81 -3.47 23.47
C ARG A 235 7.20 -2.98 23.88
N GLY A 236 7.26 -1.91 24.65
CA GLY A 236 8.50 -1.32 25.18
C GLY A 236 9.30 -0.49 24.16
N VAL A 237 8.77 -0.25 22.96
CA VAL A 237 9.36 0.66 21.96
C VAL A 237 8.71 2.03 22.12
N GLY A 238 9.51 3.06 22.33
CA GLY A 238 9.03 4.45 22.41
C GLY A 238 8.58 5.01 21.06
N ALA A 239 7.94 6.17 21.09
CA ALA A 239 7.58 6.91 19.87
C ALA A 239 8.85 7.24 19.06
N LEU A 240 8.78 7.08 17.73
CA LEU A 240 9.93 7.21 16.85
C LEU A 240 9.56 7.90 15.55
N ALA A 241 10.36 8.91 15.14
CA ALA A 241 10.22 9.55 13.85
C ALA A 241 10.86 8.68 12.73
N THR A 242 10.12 8.45 11.67
CA THR A 242 10.56 7.66 10.53
C THR A 242 10.06 8.23 9.21
N ILE A 243 10.18 7.46 8.15
CA ILE A 243 9.76 7.81 6.79
C ILE A 243 8.43 7.13 6.50
N GLY A 244 7.46 7.92 6.05
CA GLY A 244 6.22 7.46 5.45
C GLY A 244 6.30 7.50 3.94
N VAL A 245 5.71 6.51 3.28
CA VAL A 245 5.52 6.50 1.82
C VAL A 245 4.11 6.02 1.52
N ALA A 246 3.38 6.82 0.75
CA ALA A 246 2.02 6.50 0.37
C ALA A 246 1.95 5.21 -0.46
N ASN A 247 0.95 4.39 -0.19
CA ASN A 247 0.57 3.27 -1.04
C ASN A 247 -0.52 3.67 -2.01
N LEU A 248 -0.30 3.38 -3.26
CA LEU A 248 -1.23 3.60 -4.34
C LEU A 248 -1.79 2.27 -4.83
N LEU A 249 -3.09 2.24 -5.06
CA LEU A 249 -3.70 1.19 -5.88
C LEU A 249 -3.62 1.65 -7.32
N VAL A 250 -2.80 0.99 -8.11
CA VAL A 250 -2.53 1.35 -9.51
C VAL A 250 -3.08 0.34 -10.50
N CYS A 251 -3.22 0.76 -11.76
CA CYS A 251 -3.65 -0.06 -12.87
C CYS A 251 -2.96 0.39 -14.17
N SER A 252 -3.12 -0.41 -15.22
CA SER A 252 -2.82 0.01 -16.60
C SER A 252 -3.81 1.12 -17.04
N PRO A 253 -3.38 2.06 -17.91
CA PRO A 253 -4.29 2.99 -18.57
C PRO A 253 -5.45 2.34 -19.34
N ALA A 254 -5.29 1.06 -19.72
CA ALA A 254 -6.29 0.29 -20.46
C ALA A 254 -7.37 -0.36 -19.56
N LEU A 255 -7.30 -0.20 -18.21
CA LEU A 255 -8.35 -0.70 -17.33
C LEU A 255 -9.68 -0.01 -17.68
N PRO A 256 -10.80 -0.76 -17.91
CA PRO A 256 -12.09 -0.15 -18.22
C PRO A 256 -12.56 0.82 -17.14
N ASP A 257 -13.15 1.95 -17.55
CA ASP A 257 -13.58 3.02 -16.66
C ASP A 257 -14.64 2.57 -15.66
N ASP A 258 -15.55 1.71 -16.08
CA ASP A 258 -16.61 1.14 -15.23
C ASP A 258 -16.07 0.20 -14.15
N VAL A 259 -15.00 -0.56 -14.44
CA VAL A 259 -14.29 -1.39 -13.46
C VAL A 259 -13.57 -0.49 -12.43
N ALA A 260 -12.85 0.53 -12.91
CA ALA A 260 -12.19 1.49 -12.03
C ALA A 260 -13.18 2.21 -11.13
N ALA A 261 -14.31 2.67 -11.69
CA ALA A 261 -15.40 3.31 -10.96
C ALA A 261 -15.99 2.38 -9.88
N ALA A 262 -16.18 1.10 -10.20
CA ALA A 262 -16.69 0.10 -9.25
C ALA A 262 -15.75 -0.07 -8.04
N VAL A 263 -14.46 -0.24 -8.29
CA VAL A 263 -13.45 -0.37 -7.22
C VAL A 263 -13.39 0.90 -6.36
N VAL A 264 -13.42 2.09 -6.98
CA VAL A 264 -13.39 3.37 -6.24
C VAL A 264 -14.62 3.56 -5.37
N ARG A 265 -15.82 3.16 -5.82
CA ARG A 265 -17.03 3.19 -4.97
C ARG A 265 -16.86 2.33 -3.71
N VAL A 266 -16.21 1.18 -3.82
CA VAL A 266 -15.90 0.33 -2.67
C VAL A 266 -14.87 1.00 -1.76
N LEU A 267 -13.77 1.52 -2.32
CA LEU A 267 -12.75 2.23 -1.55
C LEU A 267 -13.32 3.39 -0.73
N ALA A 268 -14.17 4.21 -1.34
CA ALA A 268 -14.76 5.38 -0.70
C ALA A 268 -15.96 5.05 0.20
N GLY A 269 -16.81 4.15 -0.25
CA GLY A 269 -18.09 3.86 0.43
C GLY A 269 -18.00 2.81 1.54
N ARG A 270 -16.91 2.02 1.59
CA ARG A 270 -16.73 0.91 2.53
C ARG A 270 -15.40 0.99 3.29
N ALA A 271 -14.89 2.19 3.47
CA ALA A 271 -13.60 2.43 4.13
C ALA A 271 -13.45 1.72 5.49
N ALA A 272 -14.51 1.69 6.30
CA ALA A 272 -14.52 1.02 7.60
C ALA A 272 -14.36 -0.51 7.49
N ASP A 273 -14.87 -1.11 6.40
CA ASP A 273 -14.82 -2.54 6.14
C ASP A 273 -13.45 -2.97 5.54
N LEU A 274 -12.65 -2.00 5.07
CA LEU A 274 -11.36 -2.24 4.43
C LEU A 274 -10.16 -2.21 5.41
N VAL A 275 -10.42 -2.25 6.70
CA VAL A 275 -9.38 -2.28 7.74
C VAL A 275 -9.04 -3.73 8.07
N PRO A 276 -7.85 -4.25 7.69
CA PRO A 276 -7.44 -5.58 8.12
C PRO A 276 -7.33 -5.64 9.65
N ALA A 277 -7.76 -6.76 10.23
CA ALA A 277 -7.80 -6.94 11.68
C ALA A 277 -6.41 -6.75 12.36
N GLN A 278 -5.33 -6.93 11.59
CA GLN A 278 -3.95 -6.82 12.06
C GLN A 278 -3.44 -5.37 12.11
N ALA A 279 -4.14 -4.42 11.48
CA ALA A 279 -3.66 -3.07 11.30
C ALA A 279 -4.50 -2.07 12.07
N VAL A 280 -4.17 -1.81 13.30
CA VAL A 280 -4.78 -0.76 14.09
C VAL A 280 -4.06 0.57 13.80
N GLY A 281 -4.75 1.52 13.16
CA GLY A 281 -4.34 2.92 13.13
C GLY A 281 -3.56 3.43 11.91
N THR A 282 -3.40 2.67 10.82
CA THR A 282 -2.60 3.10 9.66
C THR A 282 -3.39 3.48 8.41
N GLN A 283 -4.73 3.51 8.47
CA GLN A 283 -5.56 3.71 7.28
C GLN A 283 -6.38 4.99 7.36
N PHE A 284 -6.30 5.77 6.28
CA PHE A 284 -7.12 6.95 6.06
C PHE A 284 -7.78 6.84 4.69
N LEU A 285 -8.78 5.95 4.57
CA LEU A 285 -9.56 5.78 3.35
C LEU A 285 -10.74 6.77 3.33
N ASP A 286 -10.46 8.05 3.45
CA ASP A 286 -11.46 9.08 3.17
C ASP A 286 -11.29 9.64 1.74
N VAL A 287 -12.37 10.19 1.19
CA VAL A 287 -12.40 10.64 -0.21
C VAL A 287 -11.35 11.71 -0.50
N ARG A 288 -10.95 12.52 0.50
CA ARG A 288 -9.96 13.59 0.34
C ARG A 288 -8.55 13.03 0.25
N THR A 289 -8.24 11.99 1.04
CA THR A 289 -6.92 11.34 1.01
C THR A 289 -6.77 10.41 -0.18
N LEU A 290 -7.84 9.69 -0.56
CA LEU A 290 -7.83 8.77 -1.70
C LEU A 290 -7.40 9.43 -3.02
N ILE A 291 -7.75 10.70 -3.25
CA ILE A 291 -7.37 11.44 -4.47
C ILE A 291 -5.90 11.90 -4.50
N GLY A 292 -5.19 11.78 -3.39
CA GLY A 292 -3.79 12.22 -3.24
C GLY A 292 -2.78 11.27 -3.90
N THR A 293 -2.93 10.98 -5.19
CA THR A 293 -2.18 9.93 -5.90
C THR A 293 -0.92 10.41 -6.61
N ARG A 294 -0.57 11.69 -6.53
CA ARG A 294 0.62 12.22 -7.22
C ARG A 294 1.88 11.43 -6.83
N PRO A 295 2.77 11.14 -7.79
CA PRO A 295 2.80 11.66 -9.17
C PRO A 295 1.94 10.87 -10.17
N VAL A 296 1.27 9.78 -9.77
CA VAL A 296 0.46 8.95 -10.67
C VAL A 296 -0.89 9.63 -10.92
N PRO A 297 -1.26 9.92 -12.19
CA PRO A 297 -2.57 10.48 -12.49
C PRO A 297 -3.68 9.46 -12.21
N LEU A 298 -4.85 9.94 -11.78
CA LEU A 298 -6.02 9.10 -11.60
C LEU A 298 -6.46 8.45 -12.92
N GLN A 299 -6.98 7.23 -12.83
CA GLN A 299 -7.70 6.58 -13.92
C GLN A 299 -9.00 7.37 -14.21
N ALA A 300 -9.46 7.42 -15.47
CA ALA A 300 -10.55 8.30 -15.88
C ALA A 300 -11.87 8.02 -15.13
N GLY A 301 -12.30 6.76 -15.06
CA GLY A 301 -13.49 6.35 -14.31
C GLY A 301 -13.35 6.56 -12.80
N ALA A 302 -12.14 6.42 -12.25
CA ALA A 302 -11.84 6.75 -10.86
C ALA A 302 -12.02 8.25 -10.61
N ALA A 303 -11.45 9.10 -11.47
CA ALA A 303 -11.54 10.55 -11.35
C ALA A 303 -12.99 11.07 -11.47
N GLU A 304 -13.78 10.49 -12.36
CA GLU A 304 -15.20 10.80 -12.51
C GLU A 304 -16.00 10.39 -11.27
N THR A 305 -15.74 9.19 -10.75
CA THR A 305 -16.40 8.71 -9.54
C THR A 305 -16.09 9.60 -8.34
N TYR A 306 -14.84 10.02 -8.16
CA TYR A 306 -14.48 10.95 -7.08
C TYR A 306 -15.16 12.30 -7.23
N ARG A 307 -15.28 12.84 -8.45
CA ARG A 307 -16.03 14.09 -8.68
C ARG A 307 -17.51 13.95 -8.29
N ALA A 308 -18.13 12.82 -8.65
CA ALA A 308 -19.52 12.55 -8.29
C ALA A 308 -19.72 12.36 -6.76
N LEU A 309 -18.72 11.85 -6.03
CA LEU A 309 -18.78 11.70 -4.58
C LEU A 309 -18.52 13.00 -3.81
N HIS A 310 -17.84 13.97 -4.42
CA HIS A 310 -17.58 15.27 -3.79
C HIS A 310 -18.71 16.30 -3.99
N GLY A 311 -19.64 16.09 -4.89
CA GLY A 311 -20.76 16.97 -5.23
C GLY A 311 -20.35 18.00 -6.27
#